data_297ae224e7ea78b2fcbf321188538aa8
#
_entry.id   297ae224e7ea78b2fcbf321188538aa8
#
_cell.length_a   1.000
_cell.length_b   1.000
_cell.length_c   1.000
_cell.angle_alpha   90.00
_cell.angle_beta   90.00
_cell.angle_gamma   90.00
#
_symmetry.space_group_name_H-M   'P 1'
#
loop_
_entity.id
_entity.type
_entity.pdbx_description
1 polymer ?
#
loop_
_entity_poly.entity_id
_entity_poly.type
_entity_poly.pdbx_seq_one_letter_code
_entity_poly.pdbx_strand_id
1 'polypeptide(L)'
;MAKVLVVYHSGTGNTKAMAQAVAEGVKEVPGVEVVLKEADQVSVSDLVNADAVAFGSPTYFSYMAGVIKAIFDKAYLSRSQLKGKPFGAFASGGGGEVKSVQSIENIAASCGLYKVCEGVAVGGMPTESDSQDCRKLGTTLAKASKK
;
A
#
# COMPACT_ATOMS: atom_id res chain seq x y z
N MET A 1 16.90 -3.25 -11.43
CA MET A 1 16.20 -2.06 -10.92
C MET A 1 15.21 -2.49 -9.85
N ALA A 2 15.23 -1.82 -8.70
CA ALA A 2 14.28 -2.10 -7.64
C ALA A 2 12.86 -1.72 -8.06
N LYS A 3 11.86 -2.44 -7.56
CA LYS A 3 10.47 -2.25 -7.96
C LYS A 3 9.59 -2.07 -6.73
N VAL A 4 8.78 -1.01 -6.73
CA VAL A 4 7.72 -0.80 -5.74
C VAL A 4 6.37 -1.05 -6.40
N LEU A 5 5.57 -1.92 -5.79
CA LEU A 5 4.21 -2.20 -6.24
C LEU A 5 3.25 -1.40 -5.36
N VAL A 6 2.39 -0.60 -5.98
CA VAL A 6 1.32 0.12 -5.29
C VAL A 6 0.00 -0.55 -5.63
N VAL A 7 -0.56 -1.22 -4.63
CA VAL A 7 -1.84 -1.95 -4.75
C VAL A 7 -2.94 -1.09 -4.16
N TYR A 8 -4.02 -0.90 -4.88
CA TYR A 8 -5.14 -0.14 -4.35
C TYR A 8 -6.49 -0.66 -4.85
N HIS A 9 -7.53 -0.37 -4.07
CA HIS A 9 -8.91 -0.50 -4.50
C HIS A 9 -9.56 0.87 -4.29
N SER A 10 -10.39 1.31 -5.21
CA SER A 10 -11.05 2.61 -5.10
C SER A 10 -12.49 2.52 -5.60
N GLY A 11 -13.44 2.91 -4.75
CA GLY A 11 -14.86 2.99 -5.12
C GLY A 11 -15.23 4.36 -5.67
N THR A 12 -14.74 5.43 -5.03
CA THR A 12 -15.12 6.82 -5.36
C THR A 12 -14.01 7.66 -5.97
N GLY A 13 -12.79 7.11 -6.04
CA GLY A 13 -11.62 7.81 -6.58
C GLY A 13 -10.68 8.39 -5.53
N ASN A 14 -11.06 8.45 -4.26
CA ASN A 14 -10.19 9.03 -3.22
C ASN A 14 -8.96 8.15 -2.96
N THR A 15 -9.15 6.85 -2.83
CA THR A 15 -8.02 5.93 -2.65
C THR A 15 -7.11 5.96 -3.88
N LYS A 16 -7.68 6.05 -5.07
CA LYS A 16 -6.91 6.13 -6.31
C LYS A 16 -6.03 7.37 -6.33
N ALA A 17 -6.57 8.52 -5.89
CA ALA A 17 -5.80 9.76 -5.82
C ALA A 17 -4.62 9.61 -4.85
N MET A 18 -4.83 8.96 -3.71
CA MET A 18 -3.76 8.66 -2.76
C MET A 18 -2.71 7.74 -3.39
N ALA A 19 -3.16 6.69 -4.08
CA ALA A 19 -2.26 5.73 -4.73
C ALA A 19 -1.38 6.41 -5.78
N GLN A 20 -1.96 7.33 -6.56
CA GLN A 20 -1.22 8.11 -7.55
C GLN A 20 -0.15 8.98 -6.89
N ALA A 21 -0.47 9.61 -5.76
CA ALA A 21 0.50 10.41 -5.00
C ALA A 21 1.64 9.54 -4.45
N VAL A 22 1.33 8.35 -3.94
CA VAL A 22 2.34 7.39 -3.50
C VAL A 22 3.28 7.05 -4.67
N ALA A 23 2.71 6.76 -5.83
CA ALA A 23 3.49 6.43 -7.03
C ALA A 23 4.38 7.59 -7.46
N GLU A 24 3.89 8.83 -7.36
CA GLU A 24 4.70 10.02 -7.64
C GLU A 24 5.92 10.08 -6.73
N GLY A 25 5.73 9.79 -5.44
CA GLY A 25 6.83 9.76 -4.49
C GLY A 25 7.88 8.71 -4.84
N VAL A 26 7.44 7.53 -5.27
CA VAL A 26 8.38 6.49 -5.72
C VAL A 26 9.22 6.97 -6.89
N LYS A 27 8.59 7.67 -7.84
CA LYS A 27 9.28 8.17 -9.05
C LYS A 27 10.35 9.20 -8.73
N GLU A 28 10.29 9.84 -7.57
CA GLU A 28 11.31 10.82 -7.16
C GLU A 28 12.66 10.16 -6.80
N VAL A 29 12.67 8.85 -6.57
CA VAL A 29 13.88 8.12 -6.18
C VAL A 29 14.49 7.45 -7.41
N PRO A 30 15.71 7.86 -7.82
CA PRO A 30 16.36 7.26 -9.00
C PRO A 30 16.62 5.76 -8.81
N GLY A 31 16.52 5.01 -9.89
CA GLY A 31 16.82 3.58 -9.89
C GLY A 31 15.70 2.71 -9.34
N VAL A 32 14.51 3.27 -9.14
CA VAL A 32 13.35 2.52 -8.65
C VAL A 32 12.21 2.64 -9.66
N GLU A 33 11.64 1.51 -10.00
CA GLU A 33 10.48 1.42 -10.87
C GLU A 33 9.22 1.34 -10.00
N VAL A 34 8.12 1.97 -10.43
CA VAL A 34 6.84 1.85 -9.75
C VAL A 34 5.82 1.16 -10.65
N VAL A 35 5.07 0.23 -10.07
CA VAL A 35 3.93 -0.41 -10.72
C VAL A 35 2.69 -0.09 -9.89
N LEU A 36 1.73 0.61 -10.50
CA LEU A 36 0.45 0.96 -9.87
C LEU A 36 -0.61 0.00 -10.40
N LYS A 37 -1.26 -0.75 -9.50
CA LYS A 37 -2.13 -1.82 -9.92
C LYS A 37 -3.37 -1.94 -9.06
N GLU A 38 -4.53 -2.06 -9.68
CA GLU A 38 -5.77 -2.31 -8.93
C GLU A 38 -5.74 -3.69 -8.28
N ALA A 39 -6.35 -3.78 -7.11
CA ALA A 39 -6.29 -4.97 -6.27
C ALA A 39 -6.80 -6.23 -6.97
N ASP A 40 -7.85 -6.11 -7.78
CA ASP A 40 -8.42 -7.25 -8.50
C ASP A 40 -7.51 -7.78 -9.62
N GLN A 41 -6.46 -7.04 -9.96
CA GLN A 41 -5.48 -7.42 -10.96
C GLN A 41 -4.16 -7.95 -10.35
N VAL A 42 -4.06 -7.95 -9.02
CA VAL A 42 -2.81 -8.31 -8.32
C VAL A 42 -2.78 -9.80 -8.05
N SER A 43 -1.68 -10.44 -8.43
CA SER A 43 -1.40 -11.84 -8.10
C SER A 43 -0.37 -11.93 -6.98
N VAL A 44 -0.26 -13.11 -6.36
CA VAL A 44 0.80 -13.36 -5.36
C VAL A 44 2.18 -13.19 -6.00
N SER A 45 2.32 -13.59 -7.27
CA SER A 45 3.57 -13.41 -8.01
C SER A 45 3.98 -11.93 -8.08
N ASP A 46 3.01 -11.03 -8.24
CA ASP A 46 3.29 -9.58 -8.24
C ASP A 46 3.91 -9.15 -6.91
N LEU A 47 3.38 -9.66 -5.80
CA LEU A 47 3.91 -9.34 -4.47
C LEU A 47 5.31 -9.92 -4.27
N VAL A 48 5.53 -11.15 -4.69
CA VAL A 48 6.82 -11.83 -4.55
C VAL A 48 7.90 -11.12 -5.37
N ASN A 49 7.54 -10.67 -6.57
CA ASN A 49 8.50 -10.03 -7.48
C ASN A 49 8.78 -8.55 -7.16
N ALA A 50 7.98 -7.93 -6.31
CA ALA A 50 8.22 -6.55 -5.88
C ALA A 50 9.27 -6.52 -4.76
N ASP A 51 10.00 -5.42 -4.65
CA ASP A 51 10.99 -5.22 -3.60
C ASP A 51 10.39 -4.48 -2.40
N ALA A 52 9.28 -3.77 -2.61
CA ALA A 52 8.49 -3.14 -1.56
C ALA A 52 7.06 -2.98 -2.07
N VAL A 53 6.10 -2.91 -1.15
CA VAL A 53 4.67 -2.84 -1.51
C VAL A 53 3.95 -1.78 -0.69
N ALA A 54 3.10 -1.01 -1.34
CA ALA A 54 2.13 -0.14 -0.68
C ALA A 54 0.73 -0.71 -0.89
N PHE A 55 -0.07 -0.75 0.17
CA PHE A 55 -1.46 -1.23 0.10
C PHE A 55 -2.40 -0.08 0.44
N GLY A 56 -3.34 0.21 -0.45
CA GLY A 56 -4.31 1.27 -0.26
C GLY A 56 -5.75 0.77 -0.37
N SER A 57 -6.60 1.21 0.56
CA SER A 57 -7.98 0.76 0.65
C SER A 57 -8.92 1.88 1.05
N PRO A 58 -10.16 1.89 0.53
CA PRO A 58 -11.23 2.61 1.20
C PRO A 58 -11.53 1.91 2.52
N THR A 59 -12.28 2.60 3.37
CA THR A 59 -12.64 2.07 4.70
C THR A 59 -14.09 1.59 4.66
N TYR A 60 -14.25 0.29 4.88
CA TYR A 60 -15.56 -0.34 4.98
C TYR A 60 -15.68 -0.98 6.36
N PHE A 61 -16.60 -0.44 7.18
CA PHE A 61 -16.79 -0.93 8.55
C PHE A 61 -15.52 -0.84 9.39
N SER A 62 -14.79 0.25 9.28
CA SER A 62 -13.50 0.50 9.97
C SER A 62 -12.44 -0.54 9.64
N TYR A 63 -12.50 -1.11 8.43
CA TYR A 63 -11.64 -2.21 8.01
C TYR A 63 -11.29 -2.04 6.53
N MET A 64 -10.25 -2.74 6.07
CA MET A 64 -9.91 -2.73 4.65
C MET A 64 -11.01 -3.36 3.79
N ALA A 65 -11.07 -2.96 2.53
CA ALA A 65 -12.00 -3.56 1.57
C ALA A 65 -11.71 -5.05 1.39
N GLY A 66 -12.77 -5.83 1.15
CA GLY A 66 -12.66 -7.28 0.99
C GLY A 66 -11.67 -7.71 -0.08
N VAL A 67 -11.57 -6.96 -1.18
CA VAL A 67 -10.65 -7.29 -2.27
C VAL A 67 -9.18 -7.17 -1.84
N ILE A 68 -8.87 -6.25 -0.92
CA ILE A 68 -7.52 -6.13 -0.34
C ILE A 68 -7.27 -7.30 0.60
N LYS A 69 -8.24 -7.62 1.45
CA LYS A 69 -8.11 -8.76 2.38
C LYS A 69 -7.89 -10.06 1.61
N ALA A 70 -8.56 -10.24 0.48
CA ALA A 70 -8.42 -11.43 -0.36
C ALA A 70 -6.99 -11.63 -0.86
N ILE A 71 -6.27 -10.54 -1.14
CA ILE A 71 -4.86 -10.60 -1.53
C ILE A 71 -4.04 -11.23 -0.40
N PHE A 72 -4.26 -10.79 0.83
CA PHE A 72 -3.54 -11.31 1.99
C PHE A 72 -3.87 -12.78 2.26
N ASP A 73 -5.12 -13.18 2.06
CA ASP A 73 -5.52 -14.59 2.23
C ASP A 73 -4.70 -15.51 1.31
N LYS A 74 -4.49 -15.07 0.06
CA LYS A 74 -3.67 -15.82 -0.90
C LYS A 74 -2.18 -15.71 -0.56
N ALA A 75 -1.73 -14.52 -0.19
CA ALA A 75 -0.32 -14.24 0.10
C ALA A 75 0.19 -15.03 1.29
N TYR A 76 -0.67 -15.33 2.26
CA TYR A 76 -0.27 -16.06 3.46
C TYR A 76 0.39 -17.41 3.14
N LEU A 77 -0.07 -18.08 2.09
CA LEU A 77 0.51 -19.37 1.67
C LEU A 77 1.94 -19.23 1.16
N SER A 78 2.34 -18.03 0.76
CA SER A 78 3.68 -17.73 0.25
C SER A 78 4.47 -16.83 1.21
N ARG A 79 4.11 -16.80 2.48
CA ARG A 79 4.70 -15.89 3.46
C ARG A 79 6.21 -16.04 3.62
N SER A 80 6.76 -17.22 3.37
CA SER A 80 8.21 -17.41 3.42
C SER A 80 8.93 -16.60 2.34
N GLN A 81 8.29 -16.38 1.19
CA GLN A 81 8.85 -15.59 0.10
C GLN A 81 8.63 -14.09 0.29
N LEU A 82 7.77 -13.70 1.24
CA LEU A 82 7.44 -12.31 1.53
C LEU A 82 8.15 -11.80 2.79
N LYS A 83 8.79 -12.69 3.54
CA LYS A 83 9.37 -12.37 4.85
C LYS A 83 10.35 -11.21 4.76
N GLY A 84 10.11 -10.18 5.58
CA GLY A 84 10.97 -9.01 5.68
C GLY A 84 10.78 -7.99 4.55
N LYS A 85 9.88 -8.23 3.61
CA LYS A 85 9.65 -7.30 2.51
C LYS A 85 9.02 -6.01 3.04
N PRO A 86 9.60 -4.83 2.73
CA PRO A 86 9.08 -3.56 3.23
C PRO A 86 7.67 -3.26 2.71
N PHE A 87 6.82 -2.72 3.57
CA PHE A 87 5.51 -2.26 3.14
C PHE A 87 5.07 -1.01 3.90
N GLY A 88 4.06 -0.34 3.34
CA GLY A 88 3.32 0.74 3.98
C GLY A 88 1.86 0.68 3.57
N ALA A 89 1.00 1.33 4.34
CA ALA A 89 -0.44 1.29 4.14
C ALA A 89 -1.04 2.69 4.08
N PHE A 90 -2.11 2.83 3.30
CA PHE A 90 -2.89 4.07 3.27
C PHE A 90 -4.37 3.74 3.10
N ALA A 91 -5.23 4.61 3.62
CA ALA A 91 -6.68 4.40 3.53
C ALA A 91 -7.41 5.73 3.43
N SER A 92 -8.52 5.71 2.69
CA SER A 92 -9.47 6.81 2.63
C SER A 92 -10.79 6.37 3.22
N GLY A 93 -11.68 7.32 3.53
CA GLY A 93 -13.01 6.97 4.02
C GLY A 93 -13.77 8.14 4.61
N GLY A 94 -14.94 7.85 5.15
CA GLY A 94 -15.79 8.80 5.85
C GLY A 94 -15.78 8.62 7.38
N GLY A 95 -14.80 7.88 7.89
CA GLY A 95 -14.65 7.56 9.32
C GLY A 95 -14.02 6.20 9.48
N GLY A 96 -13.16 6.04 10.50
CA GLY A 96 -12.49 4.77 10.79
C GLY A 96 -11.26 4.48 9.92
N GLU A 97 -10.72 5.48 9.23
CA GLU A 97 -9.58 5.29 8.32
C GLU A 97 -8.34 4.79 9.05
N VAL A 98 -8.11 5.27 10.27
CA VAL A 98 -6.97 4.81 11.08
C VAL A 98 -7.09 3.32 11.37
N LYS A 99 -8.30 2.85 11.69
CA LYS A 99 -8.53 1.41 11.94
C LYS A 99 -8.36 0.60 10.66
N SER A 100 -8.74 1.16 9.51
CA SER A 100 -8.53 0.51 8.21
C SER A 100 -7.03 0.34 7.94
N VAL A 101 -6.23 1.39 8.16
CA VAL A 101 -4.77 1.31 8.03
C VAL A 101 -4.22 0.22 8.97
N GLN A 102 -4.65 0.22 10.23
CA GLN A 102 -4.21 -0.77 11.20
C GLN A 102 -4.57 -2.20 10.79
N SER A 103 -5.74 -2.39 10.18
CA SER A 103 -6.16 -3.72 9.70
C SER A 103 -5.21 -4.23 8.62
N ILE A 104 -4.79 -3.35 7.70
CA ILE A 104 -3.81 -3.70 6.67
C ILE A 104 -2.47 -4.04 7.32
N GLU A 105 -2.01 -3.19 8.23
CA GLU A 105 -0.70 -3.37 8.88
C GLU A 105 -0.63 -4.68 9.65
N ASN A 106 -1.70 -5.02 10.38
CA ASN A 106 -1.74 -6.24 11.17
C ASN A 106 -1.71 -7.50 10.29
N ILE A 107 -2.50 -7.51 9.22
CA ILE A 107 -2.58 -8.68 8.34
C ILE A 107 -1.30 -8.81 7.49
N ALA A 108 -0.77 -7.69 7.00
CA ALA A 108 0.49 -7.72 6.24
C ALA A 108 1.63 -8.27 7.08
N ALA A 109 1.71 -7.86 8.35
CA ALA A 109 2.71 -8.40 9.27
C ALA A 109 2.55 -9.92 9.45
N SER A 110 1.31 -10.41 9.51
CA SER A 110 1.04 -11.85 9.59
C SER A 110 1.47 -12.60 8.34
N CYS A 111 1.58 -11.91 7.20
CA CYS A 111 2.10 -12.48 5.97
C CYS A 111 3.63 -12.35 5.85
N GLY A 112 4.29 -11.84 6.87
CA GLY A 112 5.76 -11.73 6.91
C GLY A 112 6.33 -10.40 6.45
N LEU A 113 5.49 -9.48 5.95
CA LEU A 113 5.97 -8.18 5.51
C LEU A 113 6.37 -7.31 6.70
N TYR A 114 7.24 -6.34 6.45
CA TYR A 114 7.79 -5.46 7.48
C TYR A 114 7.40 -4.00 7.24
N LYS A 115 6.70 -3.41 8.20
CA LYS A 115 6.27 -2.01 8.13
C LYS A 115 7.47 -1.08 8.24
N VAL A 116 7.66 -0.19 7.24
CA VAL A 116 8.80 0.73 7.22
C VAL A 116 8.42 2.20 7.33
N CYS A 117 7.13 2.51 7.35
CA CYS A 117 6.66 3.89 7.44
C CYS A 117 5.29 3.96 8.11
N GLU A 118 4.97 5.13 8.65
CA GLU A 118 3.64 5.38 9.20
C GLU A 118 2.60 5.35 8.09
N GLY A 119 1.45 4.76 8.38
CA GLY A 119 0.34 4.74 7.44
C GLY A 119 -0.29 6.12 7.29
N VAL A 120 -0.96 6.33 6.16
CA VAL A 120 -1.65 7.58 5.85
C VAL A 120 -3.16 7.33 5.85
N ALA A 121 -3.89 8.01 6.72
CA ALA A 121 -5.34 7.88 6.86
C ALA A 121 -5.99 9.23 6.51
N VAL A 122 -6.89 9.24 5.55
CA VAL A 122 -7.49 10.47 5.03
C VAL A 122 -9.02 10.36 5.02
N GLY A 123 -9.69 11.36 5.62
CA GLY A 123 -11.15 11.49 5.53
C GLY A 123 -11.52 12.28 4.29
N GLY A 124 -12.34 11.71 3.41
CA GLY A 124 -12.78 12.37 2.20
C GLY A 124 -11.70 12.45 1.12
N MET A 125 -11.79 13.47 0.29
CA MET A 125 -10.81 13.69 -0.77
C MET A 125 -9.48 14.16 -0.17
N PRO A 126 -8.33 13.62 -0.63
CA PRO A 126 -7.04 14.07 -0.11
C PRO A 126 -6.79 15.55 -0.38
N THR A 127 -6.31 16.26 0.65
CA THR A 127 -5.83 17.63 0.51
C THR A 127 -4.40 17.60 -0.03
N GLU A 128 -3.83 18.78 -0.32
CA GLU A 128 -2.41 18.85 -0.73
C GLU A 128 -1.49 18.30 0.38
N SER A 129 -1.80 18.60 1.63
CA SER A 129 -1.04 18.06 2.77
C SER A 129 -1.10 16.54 2.82
N ASP A 130 -2.29 15.97 2.58
CA ASP A 130 -2.48 14.52 2.54
C ASP A 130 -1.68 13.90 1.38
N SER A 131 -1.68 14.56 0.23
CA SER A 131 -0.93 14.10 -0.94
C SER A 131 0.58 14.13 -0.69
N GLN A 132 1.08 15.13 0.05
CA GLN A 132 2.48 15.17 0.45
C GLN A 132 2.83 14.00 1.36
N ASP A 133 1.95 13.64 2.30
CA ASP A 133 2.15 12.47 3.16
C ASP A 133 2.21 11.19 2.34
N CYS A 134 1.36 11.08 1.34
CA CYS A 134 1.36 9.93 0.42
C CYS A 134 2.66 9.87 -0.39
N ARG A 135 3.12 11.00 -0.90
CA ARG A 135 4.41 11.05 -1.62
C ARG A 135 5.56 10.63 -0.72
N LYS A 136 5.54 11.07 0.54
CA LYS A 136 6.57 10.69 1.51
C LYS A 136 6.55 9.19 1.78
N LEU A 137 5.37 8.58 1.87
CA LEU A 137 5.24 7.14 2.00
C LEU A 137 5.90 6.47 0.80
N GLY A 138 5.65 6.97 -0.40
CA GLY A 138 6.25 6.45 -1.63
C GLY A 138 7.77 6.55 -1.64
N THR A 139 8.34 7.70 -1.26
CA THR A 139 9.80 7.87 -1.23
C THR A 139 10.43 6.95 -0.19
N THR A 140 9.79 6.78 0.96
CA THR A 140 10.28 5.90 2.03
C THR A 140 10.34 4.45 1.54
N LEU A 141 9.28 3.98 0.89
CA LEU A 141 9.25 2.64 0.32
C LEU A 141 10.28 2.45 -0.78
N ALA A 142 10.44 3.44 -1.64
CA ALA A 142 11.41 3.37 -2.73
C ALA A 142 12.83 3.24 -2.19
N LYS A 143 13.18 4.00 -1.15
CA LYS A 143 14.49 3.90 -0.52
C LYS A 143 14.68 2.54 0.15
N ALA A 144 13.65 2.04 0.82
CA ALA A 144 13.70 0.73 1.46
C ALA A 144 13.85 -0.41 0.44
N SER A 145 13.26 -0.25 -0.75
CA SER A 145 13.31 -1.27 -1.81
C SER A 145 14.71 -1.52 -2.35
N LYS A 146 15.60 -0.55 -2.18
CA LYS A 146 16.98 -0.62 -2.71
C LYS A 146 17.96 -1.33 -1.78
N LYS A 147 17.52 -1.70 -0.60
CA LYS A 147 18.39 -2.31 0.42
C LYS A 147 18.42 -3.84 0.38
#